data_dfe63f878c05a11a8f7dd955db131c69
#
_entry.id   dfe63f878c05a11a8f7dd955db131c69
#
_cell.length_a   1.000
_cell.length_b   1.000
_cell.length_c   1.000
_cell.angle_alpha   90.00
_cell.angle_beta   90.00
_cell.angle_gamma   90.00
#
_symmetry.space_group_name_H-M   'P 1'
#
loop_
_entity.id
_entity.type
_entity.pdbx_description
1 polymer ?
#
loop_
_entity_poly.entity_id
_entity_poly.type
_entity_poly.pdbx_seq_one_letter_code
_entity_poly.pdbx_strand_id
1 'polypeptide(L)'
;MTKEKYLADRFLDDTYSEETRRHVSTLTIGRLTSNACFRYAPPFLASISDDFNISLSRLGLALMVTEIAMGISPLLGRFVDRLHRRTAMAGGLLAISGAATIAAASPSVWIFVLGILLIAVAKFIFDIGLASWVNDHVEYEKRGRVIGLTETSWALGLLVGVTAMGLVASATSWRWGYAVGALSVAIMGLVVMTRLDGHDVAGSQRSRDTVKHKMPLNGYWIFGAMFFLMAASQTLFVTFGSWLEDEFGFTEAGISAVVFGLGAFELLASVTSARRTDTWGKERSTIFGAALILPAGLLLTVGHNNQVVGLILLGIYLLGFEFSIVSMLPLSANLIPSSPGRGLGIVLAGGTLGRASMSLIGTAAYDKFGINVPAFIGAICAAGMIGCIVAYGRTTPSNV
;
A
#
# COMPACT_ATOMS: atom_id res chain seq x y z
N MET A 1 3.07 -31.32 25.35
CA MET A 1 3.12 -30.73 24.01
C MET A 1 3.05 -29.24 24.17
N THR A 2 4.13 -28.52 23.96
CA THR A 2 4.15 -27.04 23.92
C THR A 2 3.33 -26.60 22.74
N LYS A 3 2.21 -25.89 22.98
CA LYS A 3 1.42 -25.26 21.90
C LYS A 3 2.36 -24.33 21.13
N GLU A 4 2.59 -24.60 19.85
CA GLU A 4 3.27 -23.65 18.97
C GLU A 4 2.47 -22.35 18.97
N LYS A 5 3.12 -21.24 19.32
CA LYS A 5 2.49 -19.90 19.30
C LYS A 5 2.65 -19.29 17.92
N TYR A 6 1.55 -19.12 17.22
CA TYR A 6 1.51 -18.43 15.93
C TYR A 6 1.37 -16.91 16.12
N LEU A 7 1.79 -16.12 15.13
CA LEU A 7 1.60 -14.65 15.14
C LEU A 7 0.11 -14.30 15.34
N ALA A 8 -0.77 -15.02 14.68
CA ALA A 8 -2.20 -14.81 14.75
C ALA A 8 -2.80 -15.08 16.15
N ASP A 9 -2.18 -15.89 17.00
CA ASP A 9 -2.69 -16.20 18.35
C ASP A 9 -2.76 -14.97 19.28
N ARG A 10 -2.08 -13.87 18.91
CA ARG A 10 -2.15 -12.60 19.63
C ARG A 10 -3.36 -11.76 19.24
N PHE A 11 -3.99 -12.04 18.10
CA PHE A 11 -5.03 -11.24 17.48
C PHE A 11 -6.33 -12.02 17.26
N LEU A 12 -6.24 -13.32 17.06
CA LEU A 12 -7.36 -14.22 16.83
C LEU A 12 -7.54 -15.11 18.07
N ASP A 13 -8.74 -15.14 18.58
CA ASP A 13 -9.12 -15.95 19.74
C ASP A 13 -9.35 -17.43 19.37
N ASP A 14 -9.69 -18.26 20.38
CA ASP A 14 -9.89 -19.70 20.20
C ASP A 14 -11.18 -20.05 19.41
N THR A 15 -11.96 -19.07 18.97
CA THR A 15 -13.10 -19.28 18.06
C THR A 15 -12.65 -19.57 16.64
N TYR A 16 -11.36 -19.30 16.31
CA TYR A 16 -10.74 -19.67 15.05
C TYR A 16 -9.99 -20.99 15.21
N SER A 17 -10.08 -21.88 14.21
CA SER A 17 -9.34 -23.12 14.22
C SER A 17 -7.82 -22.88 14.30
N GLU A 18 -7.07 -23.78 14.91
CA GLU A 18 -5.61 -23.71 14.98
C GLU A 18 -5.00 -23.65 13.57
N GLU A 19 -5.57 -24.39 12.64
CA GLU A 19 -5.19 -24.41 11.24
C GLU A 19 -5.37 -23.02 10.59
N THR A 20 -6.53 -22.38 10.80
CA THR A 20 -6.79 -21.00 10.29
C THR A 20 -5.76 -20.03 10.87
N ARG A 21 -5.47 -20.07 12.17
CA ARG A 21 -4.47 -19.20 12.80
C ARG A 21 -3.07 -19.40 12.22
N ARG A 22 -2.68 -20.65 11.98
CA ARG A 22 -1.39 -20.99 11.35
C ARG A 22 -1.31 -20.46 9.93
N HIS A 23 -2.34 -20.67 9.11
CA HIS A 23 -2.37 -20.22 7.72
C HIS A 23 -2.40 -18.68 7.65
N VAL A 24 -3.23 -18.01 8.44
CA VAL A 24 -3.28 -16.54 8.50
C VAL A 24 -1.93 -15.95 8.90
N SER A 25 -1.23 -16.55 9.88
CA SER A 25 0.12 -16.13 10.27
C SER A 25 1.11 -16.22 9.10
N THR A 26 1.11 -17.36 8.39
CA THR A 26 1.97 -17.58 7.23
C THR A 26 1.67 -16.57 6.11
N LEU A 27 0.39 -16.36 5.80
CA LEU A 27 -0.05 -15.44 4.76
C LEU A 27 0.23 -13.98 5.11
N THR A 28 0.09 -13.60 6.39
CA THR A 28 0.45 -12.25 6.86
C THR A 28 1.94 -11.97 6.67
N ILE A 29 2.82 -12.93 7.00
CA ILE A 29 4.26 -12.79 6.79
C ILE A 29 4.58 -12.76 5.29
N GLY A 30 3.95 -13.62 4.48
CA GLY A 30 4.10 -13.59 3.02
C GLY A 30 3.70 -12.24 2.43
N ARG A 31 2.60 -11.67 2.92
CA ARG A 31 2.14 -10.34 2.51
C ARG A 31 3.10 -9.23 2.95
N LEU A 32 3.68 -9.34 4.16
CA LEU A 32 4.70 -8.40 4.64
C LEU A 32 5.91 -8.36 3.69
N THR A 33 6.46 -9.52 3.33
CA THR A 33 7.62 -9.58 2.42
C THR A 33 7.28 -9.06 1.02
N SER A 34 6.08 -9.36 0.50
CA SER A 34 5.61 -8.82 -0.78
C SER A 34 5.43 -7.30 -0.75
N ASN A 35 4.87 -6.77 0.35
CA ASN A 35 4.72 -5.33 0.56
C ASN A 35 6.09 -4.63 0.63
N ALA A 36 7.08 -5.26 1.28
CA ALA A 36 8.44 -4.73 1.35
C ALA A 36 9.05 -4.57 -0.05
N CYS A 37 9.02 -5.61 -0.89
CA CYS A 37 9.52 -5.53 -2.26
C CYS A 37 8.79 -4.48 -3.09
N PHE A 38 7.48 -4.38 -2.95
CA PHE A 38 6.67 -3.40 -3.69
C PHE A 38 6.96 -1.95 -3.28
N ARG A 39 7.19 -1.71 -1.98
CA ARG A 39 7.39 -0.38 -1.40
C ARG A 39 8.85 0.07 -1.31
N TYR A 40 9.79 -0.77 -1.77
CA TYR A 40 11.22 -0.51 -1.58
C TYR A 40 11.75 0.64 -2.44
N ALA A 41 11.35 0.74 -3.71
CA ALA A 41 11.90 1.75 -4.62
C ALA A 41 11.71 3.21 -4.16
N PRO A 42 10.50 3.66 -3.74
CA PRO A 42 10.25 5.07 -3.47
C PRO A 42 11.23 5.74 -2.48
N PRO A 43 11.58 5.17 -1.33
CA PRO A 43 12.55 5.78 -0.41
C PRO A 43 13.96 5.94 -0.97
N PHE A 44 14.34 5.09 -1.93
CA PHE A 44 15.71 5.01 -2.50
C PHE A 44 15.76 5.48 -3.96
N LEU A 45 14.79 6.29 -4.40
CA LEU A 45 14.74 6.76 -5.79
C LEU A 45 15.95 7.63 -6.17
N ALA A 46 16.53 8.38 -5.22
CA ALA A 46 17.74 9.14 -5.47
C ALA A 46 18.90 8.21 -5.85
N SER A 47 19.26 7.25 -5.00
CA SER A 47 20.31 6.27 -5.27
C SER A 47 20.08 5.49 -6.57
N ILE A 48 18.80 5.19 -6.91
CA ILE A 48 18.44 4.51 -8.15
C ILE A 48 18.62 5.44 -9.36
N SER A 49 18.22 6.72 -9.25
CA SER A 49 18.35 7.70 -10.33
C SER A 49 19.82 7.99 -10.66
N ASP A 50 20.64 8.08 -9.63
CA ASP A 50 22.08 8.33 -9.76
C ASP A 50 22.80 7.15 -10.41
N ASP A 51 22.49 5.93 -10.00
CA ASP A 51 23.10 4.72 -10.57
C ASP A 51 22.77 4.55 -12.07
N PHE A 52 21.57 4.95 -12.51
CA PHE A 52 21.19 4.97 -13.92
C PHE A 52 21.53 6.27 -14.64
N ASN A 53 22.05 7.27 -13.95
CA ASN A 53 22.36 8.61 -14.47
C ASN A 53 21.15 9.25 -15.21
N ILE A 54 19.99 9.24 -14.55
CA ILE A 54 18.75 9.83 -15.06
C ILE A 54 18.12 10.76 -14.02
N SER A 55 17.25 11.68 -14.46
CA SER A 55 16.51 12.55 -13.54
C SER A 55 15.43 11.77 -12.76
N LEU A 56 15.10 12.26 -11.57
CA LEU A 56 14.01 11.69 -10.74
C LEU A 56 12.68 11.69 -11.49
N SER A 57 12.40 12.70 -12.32
CA SER A 57 11.19 12.78 -13.15
C SER A 57 11.07 11.64 -14.17
N ARG A 58 12.20 11.13 -14.71
CA ARG A 58 12.18 9.94 -15.58
C ARG A 58 11.81 8.68 -14.81
N LEU A 59 12.29 8.52 -13.58
CA LEU A 59 11.84 7.44 -12.69
C LEU A 59 10.36 7.64 -12.30
N GLY A 60 9.93 8.87 -12.05
CA GLY A 60 8.52 9.20 -11.79
C GLY A 60 7.60 8.78 -12.93
N LEU A 61 8.03 8.98 -14.19
CA LEU A 61 7.31 8.46 -15.37
C LEU A 61 7.21 6.93 -15.35
N ALA A 62 8.28 6.24 -14.99
CA ALA A 62 8.29 4.79 -14.87
C ALA A 62 7.33 4.29 -13.79
N LEU A 63 7.33 4.94 -12.62
CA LEU A 63 6.38 4.65 -11.54
C LEU A 63 4.93 4.92 -11.98
N MET A 64 4.68 6.02 -12.70
CA MET A 64 3.35 6.30 -13.25
C MET A 64 2.85 5.17 -14.15
N VAL A 65 3.69 4.66 -15.06
CA VAL A 65 3.34 3.53 -15.93
C VAL A 65 3.03 2.28 -15.11
N THR A 66 3.80 2.02 -14.05
CA THR A 66 3.58 0.90 -13.14
C THR A 66 2.23 1.01 -12.41
N GLU A 67 1.89 2.20 -11.93
CA GLU A 67 0.61 2.45 -11.26
C GLU A 67 -0.58 2.30 -12.24
N ILE A 68 -0.46 2.82 -13.46
CA ILE A 68 -1.51 2.66 -14.50
C ILE A 68 -1.72 1.19 -14.84
N ALA A 69 -0.64 0.42 -14.96
CA ALA A 69 -0.74 -1.02 -15.25
C ALA A 69 -1.46 -1.79 -14.12
N MET A 70 -1.35 -1.36 -12.87
CA MET A 70 -2.16 -1.90 -11.77
C MET A 70 -3.66 -1.62 -11.96
N GLY A 71 -4.04 -0.57 -12.65
CA GLY A 71 -5.43 -0.29 -13.02
C GLY A 71 -6.06 -1.36 -13.95
N ILE A 72 -5.24 -2.17 -14.63
CA ILE A 72 -5.69 -3.31 -15.47
C ILE A 72 -6.07 -4.54 -14.61
N SER A 73 -5.85 -4.46 -13.32
CA SER A 73 -6.08 -5.50 -12.33
C SER A 73 -7.42 -6.25 -12.38
N PRO A 74 -8.57 -5.65 -12.74
CA PRO A 74 -9.83 -6.40 -12.86
C PRO A 74 -9.78 -7.54 -13.89
N LEU A 75 -8.89 -7.46 -14.90
CA LEU A 75 -8.70 -8.52 -15.88
C LEU A 75 -7.95 -9.72 -15.28
N LEU A 76 -7.00 -9.45 -14.36
CA LEU A 76 -6.25 -10.48 -13.65
C LEU A 76 -7.12 -11.27 -12.68
N GLY A 77 -8.15 -10.64 -12.10
CA GLY A 77 -9.09 -11.32 -11.20
C GLY A 77 -9.72 -12.57 -11.84
N ARG A 78 -10.14 -12.47 -13.12
CA ARG A 78 -10.70 -13.60 -13.86
C ARG A 78 -9.70 -14.74 -14.08
N PHE A 79 -8.44 -14.42 -14.23
CA PHE A 79 -7.36 -15.41 -14.34
C PHE A 79 -7.10 -16.08 -12.99
N VAL A 80 -6.96 -15.30 -11.93
CA VAL A 80 -6.71 -15.80 -10.56
C VAL A 80 -7.87 -16.68 -10.07
N ASP A 81 -9.12 -16.33 -10.40
CA ASP A 81 -10.30 -17.13 -10.03
C ASP A 81 -10.28 -18.57 -10.58
N ARG A 82 -9.53 -18.82 -11.66
CA ARG A 82 -9.35 -20.15 -12.25
C ARG A 82 -8.25 -20.98 -11.59
N LEU A 83 -7.39 -20.35 -10.81
CA LEU A 83 -6.27 -21.00 -10.14
C LEU A 83 -6.71 -21.51 -8.75
N HIS A 84 -6.08 -22.61 -8.30
CA HIS A 84 -6.16 -23.00 -6.90
C HIS A 84 -5.57 -21.89 -6.01
N ARG A 85 -6.19 -21.62 -4.87
CA ARG A 85 -5.78 -20.52 -3.97
C ARG A 85 -4.29 -20.59 -3.60
N ARG A 86 -3.85 -21.80 -3.23
CA ARG A 86 -2.42 -22.06 -2.97
C ARG A 86 -1.53 -21.69 -4.15
N THR A 87 -1.90 -22.13 -5.35
CA THR A 87 -1.11 -21.85 -6.57
C THR A 87 -1.08 -20.36 -6.89
N ALA A 88 -2.21 -19.65 -6.74
CA ALA A 88 -2.27 -18.21 -6.96
C ALA A 88 -1.37 -17.45 -5.98
N MET A 89 -1.43 -17.79 -4.69
CA MET A 89 -0.64 -17.13 -3.65
C MET A 89 0.85 -17.49 -3.73
N ALA A 90 1.19 -18.77 -3.79
CA ALA A 90 2.59 -19.19 -3.89
C ALA A 90 3.22 -18.75 -5.21
N GLY A 91 2.50 -18.91 -6.32
CA GLY A 91 2.95 -18.47 -7.65
C GLY A 91 3.10 -16.94 -7.72
N GLY A 92 2.19 -16.18 -7.10
CA GLY A 92 2.30 -14.73 -6.96
C GLY A 92 3.57 -14.32 -6.20
N LEU A 93 3.85 -14.93 -5.05
CA LEU A 93 5.07 -14.67 -4.28
C LEU A 93 6.34 -15.04 -5.07
N LEU A 94 6.39 -16.22 -5.69
CA LEU A 94 7.54 -16.63 -6.49
C LEU A 94 7.74 -15.72 -7.72
N ALA A 95 6.65 -15.26 -8.34
CA ALA A 95 6.72 -14.28 -9.42
C ALA A 95 7.24 -12.90 -8.94
N ILE A 96 6.85 -12.44 -7.72
CA ILE A 96 7.44 -11.24 -7.09
C ILE A 96 8.94 -11.44 -6.89
N SER A 97 9.37 -12.61 -6.39
CA SER A 97 10.78 -12.91 -6.20
C SER A 97 11.56 -12.85 -7.51
N GLY A 98 11.06 -13.49 -8.58
CA GLY A 98 11.68 -13.41 -9.90
C GLY A 98 11.75 -11.97 -10.44
N ALA A 99 10.68 -11.21 -10.28
CA ALA A 99 10.62 -9.81 -10.69
C ALA A 99 11.57 -8.91 -9.88
N ALA A 100 11.68 -9.12 -8.57
CA ALA A 100 12.64 -8.42 -7.72
C ALA A 100 14.09 -8.77 -8.07
N THR A 101 14.36 -10.02 -8.49
CA THR A 101 15.66 -10.43 -9.02
C THR A 101 15.96 -9.71 -10.33
N ILE A 102 14.99 -9.54 -11.23
CA ILE A 102 15.13 -8.75 -12.46
C ILE A 102 15.45 -7.30 -12.11
N ALA A 103 14.76 -6.70 -11.14
CA ALA A 103 15.03 -5.34 -10.69
C ALA A 103 16.44 -5.22 -10.10
N ALA A 104 16.87 -6.17 -9.25
CA ALA A 104 18.22 -6.21 -8.67
C ALA A 104 19.33 -6.33 -9.72
N ALA A 105 19.14 -7.19 -10.71
CA ALA A 105 20.13 -7.45 -11.77
C ALA A 105 20.03 -6.51 -12.97
N SER A 106 19.17 -5.48 -12.92
CA SER A 106 18.88 -4.62 -14.06
C SER A 106 20.10 -3.82 -14.54
N PRO A 107 20.56 -4.00 -15.80
CA PRO A 107 21.65 -3.22 -16.36
C PRO A 107 21.18 -1.87 -16.92
N SER A 108 19.87 -1.63 -17.00
CA SER A 108 19.30 -0.40 -17.53
C SER A 108 17.98 -0.08 -16.81
N VAL A 109 17.61 1.20 -16.85
CA VAL A 109 16.35 1.68 -16.26
C VAL A 109 15.13 0.95 -16.83
N TRP A 110 15.12 0.58 -18.11
CA TRP A 110 13.99 -0.11 -18.74
C TRP A 110 13.77 -1.52 -18.18
N ILE A 111 14.87 -2.25 -17.89
CA ILE A 111 14.78 -3.56 -17.24
C ILE A 111 14.39 -3.41 -15.78
N PHE A 112 14.85 -2.37 -15.09
CA PHE A 112 14.38 -2.02 -13.76
C PHE A 112 12.87 -1.73 -13.75
N VAL A 113 12.37 -0.89 -14.69
CA VAL A 113 10.95 -0.59 -14.85
C VAL A 113 10.14 -1.86 -15.11
N LEU A 114 10.64 -2.75 -15.96
CA LEU A 114 10.00 -4.06 -16.18
C LEU A 114 9.94 -4.87 -14.87
N GLY A 115 11.01 -4.89 -14.09
CA GLY A 115 11.07 -5.56 -12.79
C GLY A 115 10.00 -5.04 -11.82
N ILE A 116 9.94 -3.72 -11.59
CA ILE A 116 8.95 -3.13 -10.67
C ILE A 116 7.51 -3.29 -11.18
N LEU A 117 7.28 -3.23 -12.50
CA LEU A 117 5.98 -3.52 -13.11
C LEU A 117 5.54 -4.96 -12.84
N LEU A 118 6.45 -5.92 -13.05
CA LEU A 118 6.17 -7.33 -12.78
C LEU A 118 5.95 -7.60 -11.29
N ILE A 119 6.67 -6.91 -10.37
CA ILE A 119 6.41 -6.97 -8.93
C ILE A 119 4.96 -6.54 -8.65
N ALA A 120 4.51 -5.41 -9.22
CA ALA A 120 3.17 -4.89 -9.01
C ALA A 120 2.08 -5.86 -9.50
N VAL A 121 2.24 -6.42 -10.70
CA VAL A 121 1.30 -7.40 -11.28
C VAL A 121 1.27 -8.68 -10.45
N ALA A 122 2.43 -9.23 -10.09
CA ALA A 122 2.53 -10.46 -9.31
C ALA A 122 1.97 -10.30 -7.89
N LYS A 123 2.23 -9.13 -7.27
CA LYS A 123 1.64 -8.78 -5.97
C LYS A 123 0.12 -8.76 -6.04
N PHE A 124 -0.45 -8.22 -7.09
CA PHE A 124 -1.89 -8.18 -7.27
C PHE A 124 -2.48 -9.60 -7.37
N ILE A 125 -1.81 -10.53 -8.07
CA ILE A 125 -2.21 -11.95 -8.13
C ILE A 125 -2.21 -12.57 -6.72
N PHE A 126 -1.17 -12.30 -5.91
CA PHE A 126 -1.09 -12.75 -4.53
C PHE A 126 -2.22 -12.18 -3.67
N ASP A 127 -2.46 -10.86 -3.73
CA ASP A 127 -3.48 -10.17 -2.91
C ASP A 127 -4.90 -10.65 -3.24
N ILE A 128 -5.22 -10.88 -4.53
CA ILE A 128 -6.51 -11.49 -4.93
C ILE A 128 -6.62 -12.92 -4.39
N GLY A 129 -5.54 -13.71 -4.52
CA GLY A 129 -5.49 -15.08 -4.01
C GLY A 129 -5.75 -15.12 -2.49
N LEU A 130 -5.11 -14.23 -1.74
CA LEU A 130 -5.28 -14.08 -0.29
C LEU A 130 -6.73 -13.67 0.07
N ALA A 131 -7.28 -12.64 -0.58
CA ALA A 131 -8.64 -12.21 -0.34
C ALA A 131 -9.66 -13.32 -0.65
N SER A 132 -9.43 -14.07 -1.71
CA SER A 132 -10.26 -15.21 -2.07
C SER A 132 -10.14 -16.35 -1.06
N TRP A 133 -8.92 -16.66 -0.59
CA TRP A 133 -8.69 -17.67 0.45
C TRP A 133 -9.42 -17.32 1.75
N VAL A 134 -9.33 -16.05 2.20
CA VAL A 134 -10.07 -15.59 3.41
C VAL A 134 -11.58 -15.76 3.22
N ASN A 135 -12.11 -15.44 2.02
CA ASN A 135 -13.53 -15.62 1.73
C ASN A 135 -13.98 -17.09 1.71
N ASP A 136 -13.10 -18.01 1.35
CA ASP A 136 -13.42 -19.43 1.23
C ASP A 136 -13.29 -20.16 2.59
N HIS A 137 -12.37 -19.72 3.50
CA HIS A 137 -12.02 -20.44 4.72
C HIS A 137 -12.44 -19.75 6.02
N VAL A 138 -12.91 -18.50 5.97
CA VAL A 138 -13.29 -17.75 7.15
C VAL A 138 -14.77 -17.37 7.08
N GLU A 139 -15.53 -17.68 8.13
CA GLU A 139 -16.93 -17.29 8.27
C GLU A 139 -17.11 -15.78 8.15
N TYR A 140 -18.20 -15.33 7.53
CA TYR A 140 -18.42 -13.93 7.20
C TYR A 140 -18.24 -12.99 8.39
N GLU A 141 -18.80 -13.35 9.55
CA GLU A 141 -18.76 -12.58 10.80
C GLU A 141 -17.34 -12.42 11.37
N LYS A 142 -16.44 -13.34 11.03
CA LYS A 142 -15.05 -13.40 11.51
C LYS A 142 -14.03 -12.81 10.54
N ARG A 143 -14.40 -12.57 9.27
CA ARG A 143 -13.49 -12.09 8.21
C ARG A 143 -12.85 -10.76 8.55
N GLY A 144 -13.59 -9.85 9.20
CA GLY A 144 -13.08 -8.52 9.53
C GLY A 144 -11.79 -8.55 10.37
N ARG A 145 -11.68 -9.45 11.35
CA ARG A 145 -10.47 -9.58 12.17
C ARG A 145 -9.30 -10.15 11.38
N VAL A 146 -9.53 -11.15 10.53
CA VAL A 146 -8.49 -11.74 9.68
C VAL A 146 -7.96 -10.71 8.66
N ILE A 147 -8.87 -9.98 8.01
CA ILE A 147 -8.49 -8.91 7.08
C ILE A 147 -7.71 -7.83 7.84
N GLY A 148 -8.18 -7.38 9.00
CA GLY A 148 -7.47 -6.41 9.82
C GLY A 148 -6.05 -6.85 10.19
N LEU A 149 -5.87 -8.12 10.56
CA LEU A 149 -4.54 -8.68 10.84
C LEU A 149 -3.67 -8.70 9.58
N THR A 150 -4.19 -9.15 8.44
CA THR A 150 -3.40 -9.17 7.20
C THR A 150 -3.07 -7.77 6.70
N GLU A 151 -3.92 -6.76 6.95
CA GLU A 151 -3.63 -5.36 6.60
C GLU A 151 -2.48 -4.76 7.43
N THR A 152 -2.24 -5.21 8.67
CA THR A 152 -1.06 -4.76 9.44
C THR A 152 0.26 -5.06 8.73
N SER A 153 0.28 -6.05 7.83
CA SER A 153 1.44 -6.36 6.99
C SER A 153 1.87 -5.21 6.08
N TRP A 154 0.98 -4.26 5.81
CA TRP A 154 1.30 -3.07 5.02
C TRP A 154 2.28 -2.16 5.77
N ALA A 155 1.94 -1.76 7.00
CA ALA A 155 2.81 -0.96 7.86
C ALA A 155 4.08 -1.73 8.27
N LEU A 156 3.94 -3.03 8.61
CA LEU A 156 5.08 -3.89 8.95
C LEU A 156 6.02 -4.11 7.76
N GLY A 157 5.51 -4.09 6.52
CA GLY A 157 6.32 -4.14 5.30
C GLY A 157 7.28 -2.97 5.22
N LEU A 158 6.84 -1.76 5.56
CA LEU A 158 7.69 -0.57 5.64
C LEU A 158 8.61 -0.63 6.86
N LEU A 159 8.03 -0.80 8.05
CA LEU A 159 8.71 -0.79 9.34
C LEU A 159 9.88 -1.81 9.41
N VAL A 160 9.66 -3.02 8.96
CA VAL A 160 10.64 -4.12 9.10
C VAL A 160 11.26 -4.44 7.75
N GLY A 161 10.42 -4.64 6.72
CA GLY A 161 10.87 -5.16 5.43
C GLY A 161 11.72 -4.17 4.66
N VAL A 162 11.18 -2.99 4.35
CA VAL A 162 11.92 -1.94 3.59
C VAL A 162 13.12 -1.46 4.39
N THR A 163 12.99 -1.31 5.71
CA THR A 163 14.12 -0.94 6.58
C THR A 163 15.25 -1.95 6.51
N ALA A 164 14.95 -3.25 6.60
CA ALA A 164 15.99 -4.29 6.50
C ALA A 164 16.65 -4.31 5.11
N MET A 165 15.86 -4.17 4.05
CA MET A 165 16.38 -4.07 2.68
C MET A 165 17.26 -2.84 2.50
N GLY A 166 16.88 -1.69 3.07
CA GLY A 166 17.64 -0.45 3.01
C GLY A 166 18.92 -0.49 3.83
N LEU A 167 18.94 -1.18 4.99
CA LEU A 167 20.18 -1.41 5.74
C LEU A 167 21.18 -2.27 4.96
N VAL A 168 20.71 -3.26 4.20
CA VAL A 168 21.59 -4.00 3.28
C VAL A 168 22.08 -3.11 2.14
N ALA A 169 21.18 -2.27 1.60
CA ALA A 169 21.56 -1.32 0.54
C ALA A 169 22.68 -0.36 1.00
N SER A 170 22.60 0.14 2.23
CA SER A 170 23.58 1.08 2.79
C SER A 170 25.00 0.47 2.93
N ALA A 171 25.09 -0.84 3.12
CA ALA A 171 26.37 -1.54 3.21
C ALA A 171 26.92 -1.98 1.83
N THR A 172 26.08 -1.91 0.77
CA THR A 172 26.41 -2.47 -0.54
C THR A 172 25.92 -1.58 -1.68
N SER A 173 24.66 -1.78 -2.11
CA SER A 173 23.92 -0.96 -3.08
C SER A 173 22.43 -1.28 -3.02
N TRP A 174 21.59 -0.39 -3.56
CA TRP A 174 20.13 -0.60 -3.64
C TRP A 174 19.75 -1.94 -4.33
N ARG A 175 20.60 -2.46 -5.21
CA ARG A 175 20.40 -3.75 -5.90
C ARG A 175 20.37 -4.92 -4.93
N TRP A 176 21.24 -4.92 -3.94
CA TRP A 176 21.28 -5.95 -2.90
C TRP A 176 20.07 -5.88 -1.95
N GLY A 177 19.51 -4.67 -1.76
CA GLY A 177 18.21 -4.52 -1.08
C GLY A 177 17.13 -5.34 -1.78
N TYR A 178 16.98 -5.19 -3.12
CA TYR A 178 16.05 -6.03 -3.90
C TYR A 178 16.42 -7.52 -3.88
N ALA A 179 17.69 -7.88 -3.90
CA ALA A 179 18.12 -9.29 -3.84
C ALA A 179 17.70 -9.97 -2.53
N VAL A 180 17.86 -9.28 -1.39
CA VAL A 180 17.39 -9.77 -0.07
C VAL A 180 15.85 -9.82 -0.03
N GLY A 181 15.18 -8.81 -0.58
CA GLY A 181 13.73 -8.82 -0.76
C GLY A 181 13.28 -10.04 -1.59
N ALA A 182 13.91 -10.29 -2.73
CA ALA A 182 13.63 -11.44 -3.60
C ALA A 182 13.78 -12.77 -2.85
N LEU A 183 14.87 -12.93 -2.10
CA LEU A 183 15.11 -14.14 -1.28
C LEU A 183 14.04 -14.33 -0.22
N SER A 184 13.68 -13.25 0.51
CA SER A 184 12.67 -13.33 1.56
C SER A 184 11.30 -13.72 1.02
N VAL A 185 10.90 -13.17 -0.13
CA VAL A 185 9.63 -13.51 -0.80
C VAL A 185 9.68 -14.92 -1.40
N ALA A 186 10.83 -15.38 -1.93
CA ALA A 186 11.00 -16.74 -2.41
C ALA A 186 10.78 -17.77 -1.30
N ILE A 187 11.42 -17.55 -0.13
CA ILE A 187 11.25 -18.39 1.05
C ILE A 187 9.76 -18.46 1.43
N MET A 188 9.08 -17.32 1.48
CA MET A 188 7.66 -17.30 1.82
C MET A 188 6.78 -17.94 0.74
N GLY A 189 7.11 -17.81 -0.53
CA GLY A 189 6.45 -18.52 -1.62
C GLY A 189 6.54 -20.04 -1.47
N LEU A 190 7.73 -20.56 -1.14
CA LEU A 190 7.94 -21.98 -0.84
C LEU A 190 7.20 -22.43 0.43
N VAL A 191 7.21 -21.61 1.48
CA VAL A 191 6.47 -21.91 2.73
C VAL A 191 4.97 -21.96 2.46
N VAL A 192 4.41 -21.03 1.70
CA VAL A 192 2.99 -21.05 1.30
C VAL A 192 2.69 -22.28 0.46
N MET A 193 3.59 -22.64 -0.47
CA MET A 193 3.42 -23.82 -1.33
C MET A 193 3.41 -25.13 -0.55
N THR A 194 4.17 -25.22 0.55
CA THR A 194 4.31 -26.46 1.34
C THR A 194 3.35 -26.57 2.51
N ARG A 195 2.90 -25.43 3.09
CA ARG A 195 2.10 -25.41 4.31
C ARG A 195 0.60 -25.20 4.09
N LEU A 196 0.18 -24.64 2.95
CA LEU A 196 -1.24 -24.53 2.63
C LEU A 196 -1.73 -25.81 1.94
N ASP A 197 -2.90 -26.28 2.32
CA ASP A 197 -3.49 -27.48 1.75
C ASP A 197 -3.89 -27.26 0.29
N GLY A 198 -3.62 -28.25 -0.54
CA GLY A 198 -3.90 -28.22 -1.98
C GLY A 198 -5.33 -28.62 -2.36
N HIS A 199 -6.19 -28.90 -1.39
CA HIS A 199 -7.56 -29.37 -1.61
C HIS A 199 -8.58 -28.24 -1.84
N ASP A 200 -8.10 -27.01 -1.98
CA ASP A 200 -8.95 -25.86 -2.27
C ASP A 200 -9.62 -26.03 -3.64
N VAL A 201 -10.94 -26.02 -3.63
CA VAL A 201 -11.74 -26.15 -4.83
C VAL A 201 -11.45 -24.96 -5.75
N ALA A 202 -10.86 -25.21 -6.90
CA ALA A 202 -10.81 -24.23 -7.97
C ALA A 202 -12.24 -23.86 -8.36
N GLY A 203 -12.61 -22.60 -8.15
CA GLY A 203 -13.91 -22.11 -8.58
C GLY A 203 -15.09 -22.58 -7.75
N SER A 204 -15.16 -22.23 -6.49
CA SER A 204 -16.48 -22.08 -5.83
C SER A 204 -17.32 -21.21 -6.74
N GLN A 205 -18.48 -21.75 -7.17
CA GLN A 205 -19.42 -21.06 -8.04
C GLN A 205 -19.84 -19.73 -7.40
N ARG A 206 -19.02 -18.67 -7.63
CA ARG A 206 -19.54 -17.33 -7.38
C ARG A 206 -20.74 -17.17 -8.29
N SER A 207 -21.92 -17.12 -7.69
CA SER A 207 -23.11 -16.59 -8.34
C SER A 207 -22.65 -15.36 -9.11
N ARG A 208 -22.65 -15.46 -10.45
CA ARG A 208 -22.42 -14.33 -11.32
C ARG A 208 -23.63 -13.42 -11.15
N ASP A 209 -23.56 -12.55 -10.15
CA ASP A 209 -24.47 -11.41 -10.11
C ASP A 209 -24.21 -10.58 -11.37
N THR A 210 -24.95 -10.91 -12.42
CA THR A 210 -24.98 -10.18 -13.70
C THR A 210 -25.67 -8.83 -13.56
N VAL A 211 -26.17 -8.50 -12.38
CA VAL A 211 -26.82 -7.21 -12.10
C VAL A 211 -25.78 -6.11 -12.18
N LYS A 212 -25.92 -5.28 -13.21
CA LYS A 212 -25.10 -4.07 -13.38
C LYS A 212 -25.53 -3.01 -12.35
N HIS A 213 -25.06 -3.12 -11.12
CA HIS A 213 -25.25 -2.05 -10.13
C HIS A 213 -24.48 -0.81 -10.59
N LYS A 214 -25.19 0.27 -10.84
CA LYS A 214 -24.59 1.57 -11.14
C LYS A 214 -24.07 2.18 -9.83
N MET A 215 -22.89 2.81 -9.91
CA MET A 215 -22.39 3.60 -8.80
C MET A 215 -23.37 4.76 -8.53
N PRO A 216 -23.78 5.02 -7.29
CA PRO A 216 -24.62 6.17 -6.98
C PRO A 216 -23.90 7.48 -7.28
N LEU A 217 -24.62 8.55 -7.62
CA LEU A 217 -24.01 9.84 -8.00
C LEU A 217 -23.10 10.40 -6.89
N ASN A 218 -23.48 10.25 -5.63
CA ASN A 218 -22.65 10.66 -4.49
C ASN A 218 -21.36 9.84 -4.37
N GLY A 219 -21.31 8.64 -4.90
CA GLY A 219 -20.11 7.79 -4.91
C GLY A 219 -18.93 8.40 -5.68
N TYR A 220 -19.20 9.31 -6.63
CA TYR A 220 -18.13 10.04 -7.32
C TYR A 220 -17.33 10.95 -6.38
N TRP A 221 -17.94 11.44 -5.30
CA TRP A 221 -17.22 12.19 -4.28
C TRP A 221 -16.23 11.32 -3.52
N ILE A 222 -16.60 10.08 -3.20
CA ILE A 222 -15.68 9.13 -2.54
C ILE A 222 -14.56 8.70 -3.49
N PHE A 223 -14.87 8.50 -4.78
CA PHE A 223 -13.84 8.27 -5.81
C PHE A 223 -12.85 9.43 -5.87
N GLY A 224 -13.35 10.69 -5.90
CA GLY A 224 -12.52 11.89 -5.88
C GLY A 224 -11.71 12.03 -4.60
N ALA A 225 -12.31 11.72 -3.44
CA ALA A 225 -11.60 11.75 -2.16
C ALA A 225 -10.43 10.75 -2.13
N MET A 226 -10.62 9.54 -2.66
CA MET A 226 -9.55 8.54 -2.77
C MET A 226 -8.46 8.97 -3.76
N PHE A 227 -8.86 9.56 -4.89
CA PHE A 227 -7.90 10.14 -5.83
C PHE A 227 -7.00 11.17 -5.13
N PHE A 228 -7.59 12.13 -4.44
CA PHE A 228 -6.85 13.20 -3.76
C PHE A 228 -6.01 12.69 -2.58
N LEU A 229 -6.52 11.73 -1.81
CA LEU A 229 -5.76 11.12 -0.71
C LEU A 229 -4.51 10.43 -1.21
N MET A 230 -4.65 9.60 -2.24
CA MET A 230 -3.53 8.86 -2.82
C MET A 230 -2.57 9.78 -3.58
N ALA A 231 -3.08 10.85 -4.20
CA ALA A 231 -2.28 11.89 -4.80
C ALA A 231 -1.43 12.60 -3.74
N ALA A 232 -2.04 13.02 -2.62
CA ALA A 232 -1.32 13.64 -1.52
C ALA A 232 -0.17 12.74 -1.03
N SER A 233 -0.47 11.48 -0.69
CA SER A 233 0.53 10.53 -0.22
C SER A 233 1.67 10.33 -1.21
N GLN A 234 1.34 10.08 -2.48
CA GLN A 234 2.34 9.74 -3.49
C GLN A 234 3.31 10.89 -3.74
N THR A 235 2.84 12.13 -3.70
CA THR A 235 3.67 13.32 -3.92
C THR A 235 4.88 13.35 -3.00
N LEU A 236 4.69 13.12 -1.70
CA LEU A 236 5.79 13.08 -0.73
C LEU A 236 6.50 11.71 -0.74
N PHE A 237 5.77 10.61 -0.92
CA PHE A 237 6.35 9.28 -0.83
C PHE A 237 7.41 9.00 -1.91
N VAL A 238 7.31 9.63 -3.08
CA VAL A 238 8.30 9.50 -4.16
C VAL A 238 9.41 10.56 -4.11
N THR A 239 9.35 11.53 -3.19
CA THR A 239 10.30 12.64 -3.14
C THR A 239 11.04 12.77 -1.80
N PHE A 240 10.52 12.21 -0.70
CA PHE A 240 11.11 12.40 0.62
C PHE A 240 12.51 11.82 0.73
N GLY A 241 12.80 10.69 0.07
CA GLY A 241 14.13 10.07 0.10
C GLY A 241 15.16 10.99 -0.55
N SER A 242 14.87 11.49 -1.76
CA SER A 242 15.72 12.45 -2.46
C SER A 242 15.89 13.76 -1.66
N TRP A 243 14.81 14.26 -1.04
CA TRP A 243 14.89 15.44 -0.19
C TRP A 243 15.82 15.23 1.02
N LEU A 244 15.77 14.07 1.68
CA LEU A 244 16.64 13.77 2.80
C LEU A 244 18.11 13.66 2.39
N GLU A 245 18.36 13.10 1.20
CA GLU A 245 19.70 12.98 0.63
C GLU A 245 20.24 14.35 0.20
N ASP A 246 19.49 15.07 -0.62
CA ASP A 246 19.95 16.35 -1.23
C ASP A 246 20.11 17.45 -0.18
N GLU A 247 19.22 17.55 0.80
CA GLU A 247 19.20 18.70 1.74
C GLU A 247 19.99 18.41 3.02
N PHE A 248 20.02 17.15 3.48
CA PHE A 248 20.65 16.78 4.76
C PHE A 248 21.80 15.77 4.60
N GLY A 249 22.08 15.30 3.40
CA GLY A 249 23.16 14.33 3.16
C GLY A 249 22.90 12.96 3.78
N PHE A 250 21.62 12.55 3.89
CA PHE A 250 21.28 11.24 4.44
C PHE A 250 21.79 10.13 3.50
N THR A 251 22.46 9.16 4.09
CA THR A 251 22.81 7.90 3.45
C THR A 251 21.58 6.96 3.42
N GLU A 252 21.66 5.87 2.66
CA GLU A 252 20.60 4.83 2.67
C GLU A 252 20.32 4.28 4.07
N ALA A 253 21.33 4.24 4.97
CA ALA A 253 21.12 3.85 6.36
C ALA A 253 20.28 4.90 7.12
N GLY A 254 20.55 6.19 6.91
CA GLY A 254 19.74 7.28 7.47
C GLY A 254 18.31 7.26 6.96
N ILE A 255 18.13 7.10 5.64
CA ILE A 255 16.81 6.94 5.01
C ILE A 255 16.09 5.71 5.58
N SER A 256 16.77 4.59 5.77
CA SER A 256 16.21 3.39 6.38
C SER A 256 15.72 3.61 7.80
N ALA A 257 16.45 4.40 8.60
CA ALA A 257 16.02 4.79 9.95
C ALA A 257 14.75 5.67 9.92
N VAL A 258 14.66 6.60 8.96
CA VAL A 258 13.44 7.40 8.76
C VAL A 258 12.28 6.50 8.32
N VAL A 259 12.50 5.57 7.37
CA VAL A 259 11.50 4.60 6.92
C VAL A 259 10.98 3.74 8.07
N PHE A 260 11.87 3.32 8.98
CA PHE A 260 11.46 2.63 10.21
C PHE A 260 10.50 3.50 11.06
N GLY A 261 10.85 4.76 11.28
CA GLY A 261 10.00 5.72 12.00
C GLY A 261 8.65 5.92 11.32
N LEU A 262 8.64 6.11 9.99
CA LEU A 262 7.42 6.27 9.20
C LEU A 262 6.54 5.02 9.28
N GLY A 263 7.11 3.82 9.20
CA GLY A 263 6.39 2.57 9.39
C GLY A 263 5.76 2.43 10.78
N ALA A 264 6.43 2.95 11.83
CA ALA A 264 5.85 3.01 13.18
C ALA A 264 4.66 3.98 13.24
N PHE A 265 4.74 5.14 12.59
CA PHE A 265 3.60 6.07 12.46
C PHE A 265 2.43 5.44 11.69
N GLU A 266 2.69 4.74 10.58
CA GLU A 266 1.66 4.01 9.84
C GLU A 266 0.96 2.97 10.74
N LEU A 267 1.73 2.17 11.47
CA LEU A 267 1.18 1.15 12.36
C LEU A 267 0.32 1.77 13.47
N LEU A 268 0.80 2.86 14.09
CA LEU A 268 0.05 3.59 15.11
C LEU A 268 -1.26 4.15 14.55
N ALA A 269 -1.20 4.75 13.37
CA ALA A 269 -2.37 5.32 12.69
C ALA A 269 -3.39 4.23 12.32
N SER A 270 -2.95 3.10 11.75
CA SER A 270 -3.81 1.96 11.40
C SER A 270 -4.54 1.41 12.62
N VAL A 271 -3.80 1.16 13.72
CA VAL A 271 -4.38 0.63 14.97
C VAL A 271 -5.36 1.62 15.59
N THR A 272 -5.01 2.91 15.60
CA THR A 272 -5.87 3.95 16.18
C THR A 272 -7.12 4.17 15.33
N SER A 273 -7.00 4.22 14.01
CA SER A 273 -8.11 4.32 13.08
C SER A 273 -9.07 3.14 13.23
N ALA A 274 -8.55 1.91 13.24
CA ALA A 274 -9.37 0.71 13.41
C ALA A 274 -10.20 0.72 14.71
N ARG A 275 -9.69 1.34 15.78
CA ARG A 275 -10.40 1.45 17.08
C ARG A 275 -11.38 2.61 17.15
N ARG A 276 -11.15 3.69 16.41
CA ARG A 276 -11.88 4.96 16.57
C ARG A 276 -12.86 5.26 15.45
N THR A 277 -12.67 4.73 14.26
CA THR A 277 -13.48 5.05 13.08
C THR A 277 -14.97 4.76 13.31
N ASP A 278 -15.33 3.64 13.96
CA ASP A 278 -16.73 3.31 14.21
C ASP A 278 -17.36 4.21 15.27
N THR A 279 -16.57 4.68 16.25
CA THR A 279 -17.08 5.55 17.33
C THR A 279 -17.18 7.02 16.91
N TRP A 280 -16.24 7.51 16.10
CA TRP A 280 -16.20 8.90 15.63
C TRP A 280 -17.04 9.12 14.36
N GLY A 281 -17.36 8.04 13.65
CA GLY A 281 -17.99 8.06 12.33
C GLY A 281 -16.95 8.09 11.21
N LYS A 282 -17.23 7.34 10.16
CA LYS A 282 -16.30 7.08 9.05
C LYS A 282 -15.86 8.37 8.33
N GLU A 283 -16.83 9.26 8.04
CA GLU A 283 -16.57 10.54 7.37
C GLU A 283 -15.72 11.47 8.23
N ARG A 284 -16.07 11.61 9.52
CA ARG A 284 -15.29 12.47 10.45
C ARG A 284 -13.88 11.96 10.64
N SER A 285 -13.72 10.64 10.79
CA SER A 285 -12.39 10.02 10.91
C SER A 285 -11.54 10.25 9.67
N THR A 286 -12.13 10.11 8.48
CA THR A 286 -11.44 10.36 7.22
C THR A 286 -11.01 11.84 7.10
N ILE A 287 -11.88 12.79 7.46
CA ILE A 287 -11.55 14.22 7.49
C ILE A 287 -10.46 14.53 8.52
N PHE A 288 -10.51 13.90 9.70
CA PHE A 288 -9.50 14.10 10.75
C PHE A 288 -8.08 13.79 10.24
N GLY A 289 -7.89 12.65 9.56
CA GLY A 289 -6.58 12.33 8.98
C GLY A 289 -6.16 13.36 7.91
N ALA A 290 -7.06 13.77 7.01
CA ALA A 290 -6.76 14.80 6.01
C ALA A 290 -6.45 16.18 6.65
N ALA A 291 -7.08 16.49 7.80
CA ALA A 291 -6.80 17.69 8.58
C ALA A 291 -5.42 17.67 9.25
N LEU A 292 -4.76 16.52 9.36
CA LEU A 292 -3.34 16.42 9.74
C LEU A 292 -2.42 16.61 8.54
N ILE A 293 -2.80 16.05 7.36
CA ILE A 293 -2.00 16.17 6.13
C ILE A 293 -1.89 17.64 5.68
N LEU A 294 -3.01 18.37 5.68
CA LEU A 294 -3.07 19.74 5.16
C LEU A 294 -2.09 20.69 5.86
N PRO A 295 -2.13 20.89 7.19
CA PRO A 295 -1.21 21.79 7.86
C PRO A 295 0.23 21.24 7.84
N ALA A 296 0.45 19.93 7.95
CA ALA A 296 1.78 19.34 7.87
C ALA A 296 2.42 19.62 6.49
N GLY A 297 1.68 19.46 5.41
CA GLY A 297 2.16 19.77 4.05
C GLY A 297 2.45 21.26 3.88
N LEU A 298 1.56 22.17 4.34
CA LEU A 298 1.79 23.61 4.29
C LEU A 298 3.00 24.04 5.13
N LEU A 299 3.14 23.53 6.34
CA LEU A 299 4.28 23.86 7.20
C LEU A 299 5.59 23.29 6.65
N LEU A 300 5.55 22.15 5.98
CA LEU A 300 6.72 21.57 5.34
C LEU A 300 7.28 22.47 4.23
N THR A 301 6.43 23.24 3.54
CA THR A 301 6.90 24.18 2.50
C THR A 301 7.87 25.25 3.04
N VAL A 302 7.80 25.59 4.31
CA VAL A 302 8.66 26.59 4.94
C VAL A 302 9.62 25.99 5.99
N GLY A 303 9.28 24.81 6.53
CA GLY A 303 10.05 24.15 7.58
C GLY A 303 11.02 23.09 7.09
N HIS A 304 11.06 22.81 5.78
CA HIS A 304 11.85 21.71 5.19
C HIS A 304 13.37 21.86 5.43
N ASN A 305 13.91 23.08 5.57
CA ASN A 305 15.33 23.33 5.79
C ASN A 305 15.81 22.94 7.22
N ASN A 306 14.88 22.69 8.14
CA ASN A 306 15.21 22.19 9.46
C ASN A 306 14.92 20.68 9.52
N GLN A 307 15.96 19.88 9.65
CA GLN A 307 15.87 18.42 9.65
C GLN A 307 14.85 17.88 10.66
N VAL A 308 14.86 18.36 11.90
CA VAL A 308 13.97 17.87 12.97
C VAL A 308 12.52 18.25 12.68
N VAL A 309 12.29 19.51 12.30
CA VAL A 309 10.95 20.01 11.95
C VAL A 309 10.42 19.25 10.73
N GLY A 310 11.23 19.11 9.69
CA GLY A 310 10.85 18.41 8.47
C GLY A 310 10.49 16.96 8.73
N LEU A 311 11.28 16.21 9.52
CA LEU A 311 10.98 14.81 9.88
C LEU A 311 9.70 14.67 10.70
N ILE A 312 9.45 15.57 11.66
CA ILE A 312 8.21 15.58 12.45
C ILE A 312 7.01 15.84 11.52
N LEU A 313 7.10 16.83 10.64
CA LEU A 313 6.02 17.15 9.70
C LEU A 313 5.75 16.03 8.72
N LEU A 314 6.79 15.38 8.19
CA LEU A 314 6.67 14.19 7.35
C LEU A 314 5.98 13.05 8.11
N GLY A 315 6.35 12.82 9.37
CA GLY A 315 5.71 11.81 10.23
C GLY A 315 4.22 12.09 10.46
N ILE A 316 3.86 13.34 10.80
CA ILE A 316 2.47 13.77 10.98
C ILE A 316 1.67 13.62 9.66
N TYR A 317 2.28 13.99 8.56
CA TYR A 317 1.69 13.86 7.23
C TYR A 317 1.33 12.40 6.91
N LEU A 318 2.28 11.49 7.11
CA LEU A 318 2.07 10.07 6.83
C LEU A 318 1.10 9.42 7.81
N LEU A 319 1.14 9.81 9.09
CA LEU A 319 0.15 9.39 10.09
C LEU A 319 -1.26 9.81 9.66
N GLY A 320 -1.44 11.05 9.21
CA GLY A 320 -2.72 11.55 8.68
C GLY A 320 -3.19 10.78 7.45
N PHE A 321 -2.29 10.46 6.54
CA PHE A 321 -2.57 9.63 5.36
C PHE A 321 -3.09 8.25 5.75
N GLU A 322 -2.33 7.53 6.57
CA GLU A 322 -2.68 6.16 6.97
C GLU A 322 -3.98 6.12 7.77
N PHE A 323 -4.19 7.09 8.67
CA PHE A 323 -5.45 7.21 9.39
C PHE A 323 -6.64 7.43 8.44
N SER A 324 -6.47 8.28 7.42
CA SER A 324 -7.51 8.57 6.43
C SER A 324 -7.85 7.36 5.58
N ILE A 325 -6.83 6.64 5.05
CA ILE A 325 -7.07 5.52 4.15
C ILE A 325 -7.79 4.38 4.87
N VAL A 326 -7.35 4.03 6.09
CA VAL A 326 -7.99 2.97 6.89
C VAL A 326 -9.44 3.33 7.22
N SER A 327 -9.72 4.60 7.56
CA SER A 327 -11.09 5.08 7.84
C SER A 327 -11.97 5.11 6.59
N MET A 328 -11.40 5.29 5.40
CA MET A 328 -12.14 5.42 4.14
C MET A 328 -12.47 4.07 3.49
N LEU A 329 -11.73 3.00 3.78
CA LEU A 329 -12.00 1.67 3.23
C LEU A 329 -13.43 1.17 3.53
N PRO A 330 -13.94 1.21 4.79
CA PRO A 330 -15.32 0.83 5.08
C PRO A 330 -16.36 1.74 4.41
N LEU A 331 -16.06 3.02 4.26
CA LEU A 331 -16.93 3.97 3.56
C LEU A 331 -17.07 3.59 2.08
N SER A 332 -15.94 3.23 1.46
CA SER A 332 -15.85 2.79 0.06
C SER A 332 -16.61 1.47 -0.19
N ALA A 333 -16.51 0.52 0.72
CA ALA A 333 -17.20 -0.77 0.63
C ALA A 333 -18.74 -0.59 0.73
N ASN A 334 -19.21 0.40 1.48
CA ASN A 334 -20.63 0.67 1.66
C ASN A 334 -21.29 1.42 0.50
N LEU A 335 -20.53 1.91 -0.49
CA LEU A 335 -21.08 2.62 -1.66
C LEU A 335 -22.05 1.79 -2.49
N ILE A 336 -21.80 0.49 -2.59
CA ILE A 336 -22.67 -0.46 -3.27
C ILE A 336 -22.93 -1.62 -2.29
N PRO A 337 -23.92 -1.48 -1.39
CA PRO A 337 -24.15 -2.49 -0.34
C PRO A 337 -24.40 -3.90 -0.88
N SER A 338 -25.05 -4.01 -2.04
CA SER A 338 -25.28 -5.28 -2.74
C SER A 338 -24.01 -5.89 -3.37
N SER A 339 -22.93 -5.10 -3.51
CA SER A 339 -21.63 -5.55 -4.08
C SER A 339 -20.47 -4.74 -3.49
N PRO A 340 -20.12 -4.92 -2.20
CA PRO A 340 -19.11 -4.12 -1.50
C PRO A 340 -17.73 -4.13 -2.18
N GLY A 341 -17.33 -5.29 -2.71
CA GLY A 341 -16.04 -5.41 -3.43
C GLY A 341 -15.99 -4.58 -4.71
N ARG A 342 -17.13 -4.37 -5.39
CA ARG A 342 -17.19 -3.51 -6.57
C ARG A 342 -17.11 -2.03 -6.18
N GLY A 343 -17.80 -1.62 -5.12
CA GLY A 343 -17.70 -0.27 -4.57
C GLY A 343 -16.25 0.08 -4.23
N LEU A 344 -15.62 -0.78 -3.44
CA LEU A 344 -14.21 -0.64 -3.07
C LEU A 344 -13.28 -0.61 -4.29
N GLY A 345 -13.46 -1.52 -5.25
CA GLY A 345 -12.63 -1.58 -6.46
C GLY A 345 -12.70 -0.32 -7.32
N ILE A 346 -13.89 0.28 -7.47
CA ILE A 346 -14.04 1.54 -8.21
C ILE A 346 -13.31 2.67 -7.47
N VAL A 347 -13.46 2.75 -6.16
CA VAL A 347 -12.82 3.81 -5.36
C VAL A 347 -11.30 3.65 -5.37
N LEU A 348 -10.77 2.43 -5.24
CA LEU A 348 -9.33 2.16 -5.32
C LEU A 348 -8.77 2.51 -6.72
N ALA A 349 -9.55 2.35 -7.80
CA ALA A 349 -9.13 2.82 -9.12
C ALA A 349 -8.91 4.34 -9.15
N GLY A 350 -9.74 5.13 -8.45
CA GLY A 350 -9.50 6.56 -8.25
C GLY A 350 -8.16 6.83 -7.55
N GLY A 351 -7.87 6.06 -6.52
CA GLY A 351 -6.59 6.13 -5.81
C GLY A 351 -5.38 5.80 -6.70
N THR A 352 -5.49 4.76 -7.52
CA THR A 352 -4.45 4.40 -8.49
C THR A 352 -4.17 5.53 -9.48
N LEU A 353 -5.22 6.20 -9.97
CA LEU A 353 -5.06 7.38 -10.83
C LEU A 353 -4.36 8.54 -10.10
N GLY A 354 -4.70 8.77 -8.83
CA GLY A 354 -4.05 9.78 -8.00
C GLY A 354 -2.55 9.50 -7.83
N ARG A 355 -2.20 8.25 -7.49
CA ARG A 355 -0.80 7.81 -7.38
C ARG A 355 -0.06 7.95 -8.70
N ALA A 356 -0.64 7.44 -9.80
CA ALA A 356 -0.04 7.51 -11.13
C ALA A 356 0.26 8.97 -11.52
N SER A 357 -0.69 9.87 -11.36
CA SER A 357 -0.52 11.29 -11.69
C SER A 357 0.61 11.92 -10.88
N MET A 358 0.67 11.66 -9.57
CA MET A 358 1.64 12.30 -8.68
C MET A 358 3.01 11.61 -8.67
N SER A 359 3.13 10.39 -9.14
CA SER A 359 4.45 9.80 -9.41
C SER A 359 5.23 10.63 -10.43
N LEU A 360 4.59 11.13 -11.48
CA LEU A 360 5.22 12.00 -12.48
C LEU A 360 5.27 13.46 -12.01
N ILE A 361 4.13 14.02 -11.59
CA ILE A 361 4.03 15.45 -11.26
C ILE A 361 4.87 15.78 -10.03
N GLY A 362 4.84 14.93 -8.98
CA GLY A 362 5.60 15.11 -7.75
C GLY A 362 7.11 15.08 -7.99
N THR A 363 7.61 14.10 -8.74
CA THR A 363 9.04 14.00 -9.07
C THR A 363 9.49 15.12 -9.99
N ALA A 364 8.70 15.50 -11.00
CA ALA A 364 9.03 16.62 -11.89
C ALA A 364 8.98 17.98 -11.17
N ALA A 365 8.09 18.14 -10.19
CA ALA A 365 8.06 19.32 -9.34
C ALA A 365 9.27 19.37 -8.42
N TYR A 366 9.68 18.21 -7.85
CA TYR A 366 10.85 18.11 -7.03
C TYR A 366 12.14 18.47 -7.78
N ASP A 367 12.35 17.93 -8.97
CA ASP A 367 13.52 18.21 -9.83
C ASP A 367 13.70 19.72 -10.09
N LYS A 368 12.61 20.51 -10.11
CA LYS A 368 12.67 21.95 -10.43
C LYS A 368 12.68 22.86 -9.21
N PHE A 369 12.01 22.45 -8.14
CA PHE A 369 11.66 23.35 -7.03
C PHE A 369 11.99 22.75 -5.66
N GLY A 370 12.61 21.56 -5.59
CA GLY A 370 12.81 20.86 -4.34
C GLY A 370 11.50 20.41 -3.70
N ILE A 371 11.54 20.11 -2.39
CA ILE A 371 10.41 19.52 -1.64
C ILE A 371 9.22 20.48 -1.44
N ASN A 372 9.43 21.79 -1.56
CA ASN A 372 8.42 22.82 -1.30
C ASN A 372 7.16 22.62 -2.14
N VAL A 373 7.34 22.45 -3.46
CA VAL A 373 6.21 22.32 -4.39
C VAL A 373 5.50 20.96 -4.23
N PRO A 374 6.18 19.83 -4.14
CA PRO A 374 5.55 18.57 -3.75
C PRO A 374 4.73 18.64 -2.45
N ALA A 375 5.28 19.25 -1.38
CA ALA A 375 4.59 19.43 -0.12
C ALA A 375 3.33 20.29 -0.25
N PHE A 376 3.41 21.39 -1.03
CA PHE A 376 2.27 22.25 -1.31
C PHE A 376 1.19 21.54 -2.13
N ILE A 377 1.56 20.81 -3.18
CA ILE A 377 0.64 19.98 -3.97
C ILE A 377 -0.08 18.97 -3.07
N GLY A 378 0.66 18.30 -2.20
CA GLY A 378 0.10 17.37 -1.24
C GLY A 378 -0.93 18.01 -0.31
N ALA A 379 -0.66 19.23 0.18
CA ALA A 379 -1.60 19.99 0.99
C ALA A 379 -2.87 20.37 0.21
N ILE A 380 -2.75 20.81 -1.04
CA ILE A 380 -3.91 21.09 -1.93
C ILE A 380 -4.73 19.83 -2.14
N CYS A 381 -4.09 18.69 -2.38
CA CYS A 381 -4.78 17.40 -2.51
C CYS A 381 -5.54 17.04 -1.22
N ALA A 382 -4.95 17.26 -0.04
CA ALA A 382 -5.65 17.04 1.23
C ALA A 382 -6.89 17.95 1.38
N ALA A 383 -6.80 19.21 0.97
CA ALA A 383 -7.96 20.12 0.93
C ALA A 383 -9.04 19.60 -0.04
N GLY A 384 -8.63 19.15 -1.24
CA GLY A 384 -9.54 18.54 -2.22
C GLY A 384 -10.26 17.31 -1.68
N MET A 385 -9.53 16.46 -0.96
CA MET A 385 -10.10 15.29 -0.27
C MET A 385 -11.16 15.70 0.76
N ILE A 386 -10.85 16.68 1.62
CA ILE A 386 -11.82 17.20 2.62
C ILE A 386 -13.07 17.72 1.91
N GLY A 387 -12.89 18.50 0.84
CA GLY A 387 -14.00 19.01 0.03
C GLY A 387 -14.88 17.90 -0.53
N CYS A 388 -14.30 16.84 -1.05
CA CYS A 388 -15.03 15.68 -1.57
C CYS A 388 -15.82 14.95 -0.46
N ILE A 389 -15.23 14.71 0.72
CA ILE A 389 -15.94 14.04 1.83
C ILE A 389 -17.08 14.91 2.37
N VAL A 390 -16.87 16.22 2.49
CA VAL A 390 -17.94 17.16 2.89
C VAL A 390 -19.08 17.17 1.87
N ALA A 391 -18.77 17.18 0.57
CA ALA A 391 -19.78 17.11 -0.49
C ALA A 391 -20.54 15.77 -0.46
N TYR A 392 -19.85 14.67 -0.21
CA TYR A 392 -20.48 13.36 -0.02
C TYR A 392 -21.50 13.39 1.13
N GLY A 393 -21.11 13.89 2.31
CA GLY A 393 -22.00 13.96 3.47
C GLY A 393 -23.25 14.84 3.22
N ARG A 394 -23.12 15.92 2.40
CA ARG A 394 -24.27 16.77 2.03
C ARG A 394 -25.21 16.13 1.01
N THR A 395 -24.72 15.23 0.18
CA THR A 395 -25.48 14.58 -0.90
C THR A 395 -26.02 13.19 -0.49
N THR A 396 -25.60 12.69 0.64
CA THR A 396 -26.13 11.42 1.20
C THR A 396 -27.38 11.76 2.03
N PRO A 397 -28.56 11.17 1.72
CA PRO A 397 -29.74 11.37 2.54
C PRO A 397 -29.44 10.93 3.99
N SER A 398 -29.71 11.80 4.94
CA SER A 398 -29.69 11.42 6.37
C SER A 398 -30.79 10.38 6.56
N ASN A 399 -30.42 9.10 6.60
CA ASN A 399 -31.33 8.10 7.14
C ASN A 399 -31.48 8.40 8.63
N VAL A 400 -32.59 9.06 8.95
CA VAL A 400 -33.13 9.18 10.32
C VAL A 400 -33.58 7.80 10.79
#